data_81db59209e56f72f2826dac99688e8e9
#
_entry.id   81db59209e56f72f2826dac99688e8e9
#
_cell.length_a   1.000
_cell.length_b   1.000
_cell.length_c   1.000
_cell.angle_alpha   90.00
_cell.angle_beta   90.00
_cell.angle_gamma   90.00
#
_symmetry.space_group_name_H-M   'P 1'
#
loop_
_entity.id
_entity.type
_entity.pdbx_description
1 polymer ?
#
loop_
_entity_poly.entity_id
_entity_poly.type
_entity_poly.pdbx_seq_one_letter_code
_entity_poly.pdbx_strand_id
1 'polypeptide(L)'
;MKIIYNKVIPFKGFAAINLFGVLFVREELREYYEGCKPEMNRLLRHEGTHTKQMEEMLYVGFFIAYFVEWLVRVVYQLILDGVHAIKHPGSRVPFGRFIVDANMTAYYQISFEREARVCEKSPKAFRKRKLYGWVKYIK
;
A
#
# COMPACT_ATOMS: atom_id res chain seq x y z
N MET A 1 -2.37 -18.37 1.73
CA MET A 1 -3.15 -17.22 2.24
C MET A 1 -4.63 -17.48 1.94
N LYS A 2 -5.52 -17.28 2.92
CA LYS A 2 -6.97 -17.45 2.75
C LYS A 2 -7.53 -16.18 2.10
N ILE A 3 -8.38 -16.34 1.07
CA ILE A 3 -9.04 -15.23 0.37
C ILE A 3 -10.52 -15.23 0.77
N ILE A 4 -11.03 -14.05 1.12
CA ILE A 4 -12.44 -13.84 1.46
C ILE A 4 -12.96 -12.68 0.61
N TYR A 5 -13.94 -12.97 -0.24
CA TYR A 5 -14.66 -11.94 -1.00
C TYR A 5 -15.84 -11.43 -0.19
N ASN A 6 -15.99 -10.11 -0.11
CA ASN A 6 -17.14 -9.50 0.58
C ASN A 6 -17.36 -8.04 0.16
N LYS A 7 -18.53 -7.47 0.56
CA LYS A 7 -18.96 -6.12 0.16
C LYS A 7 -18.54 -5.01 1.13
N VAL A 8 -18.01 -5.37 2.31
CA VAL A 8 -17.78 -4.43 3.41
C VAL A 8 -16.29 -4.09 3.55
N ILE A 9 -15.43 -5.12 3.53
CA ILE A 9 -13.98 -5.01 3.70
C ILE A 9 -13.28 -5.47 2.42
N PRO A 10 -12.38 -4.66 1.84
CA PRO A 10 -11.95 -3.31 2.24
C PRO A 10 -12.98 -2.23 1.93
N PHE A 11 -12.75 -1.04 2.49
CA PHE A 11 -13.58 0.14 2.21
C PHE A 11 -13.54 0.51 0.71
N LYS A 12 -14.55 1.26 0.26
CA LYS A 12 -14.59 1.76 -1.13
C LYS A 12 -13.30 2.51 -1.48
N GLY A 13 -12.73 2.20 -2.63
CA GLY A 13 -11.46 2.76 -3.11
C GLY A 13 -10.26 1.82 -2.97
N PHE A 14 -10.37 0.73 -2.19
CA PHE A 14 -9.36 -0.31 -2.09
C PHE A 14 -9.85 -1.60 -2.73
N ALA A 15 -9.01 -2.25 -3.53
CA ALA A 15 -9.33 -3.51 -4.19
C ALA A 15 -9.28 -4.70 -3.21
N ALA A 16 -8.29 -4.70 -2.36
CA ALA A 16 -8.04 -5.73 -1.38
C ALA A 16 -7.35 -5.17 -0.12
N ILE A 17 -7.40 -5.90 0.98
CA ILE A 17 -6.67 -5.63 2.21
C ILE A 17 -6.27 -6.94 2.88
N ASN A 18 -5.03 -6.99 3.36
CA ASN A 18 -4.51 -8.13 4.11
C ASN A 18 -4.56 -7.83 5.61
N LEU A 19 -5.36 -8.57 6.33
CA LEU A 19 -5.44 -8.50 7.79
C LEU A 19 -4.98 -9.83 8.38
N PHE A 20 -3.84 -9.80 9.06
CA PHE A 20 -3.26 -10.97 9.76
C PHE A 20 -3.10 -12.22 8.87
N GLY A 21 -2.72 -12.03 7.59
CA GLY A 21 -2.51 -13.12 6.64
C GLY A 21 -3.80 -13.63 5.97
N VAL A 22 -4.95 -13.00 6.23
CA VAL A 22 -6.20 -13.22 5.52
C VAL A 22 -6.43 -12.08 4.54
N LEU A 23 -6.60 -12.41 3.27
CA LEU A 23 -6.84 -11.45 2.21
C LEU A 23 -8.34 -11.24 2.02
N PHE A 24 -8.79 -10.03 2.27
CA PHE A 24 -10.16 -9.59 1.97
C PHE A 24 -10.16 -8.86 0.64
N VAL A 25 -10.97 -9.31 -0.30
CA VAL A 25 -11.11 -8.75 -1.64
C VAL A 25 -12.56 -8.27 -1.83
N ARG A 26 -12.72 -7.15 -2.52
CA ARG A 26 -14.05 -6.65 -2.87
C ARG A 26 -14.79 -7.66 -3.73
N GLU A 27 -16.06 -7.93 -3.38
CA GLU A 27 -16.92 -8.87 -4.11
C GLU A 27 -17.05 -8.51 -5.60
N GLU A 28 -17.08 -7.21 -5.91
CA GLU A 28 -17.19 -6.72 -7.29
C GLU A 28 -15.98 -7.10 -8.17
N LEU A 29 -14.84 -7.45 -7.55
CA LEU A 29 -13.60 -7.82 -8.24
C LEU A 29 -13.39 -9.33 -8.31
N ARG A 30 -14.33 -10.13 -7.78
CA ARG A 30 -14.22 -11.59 -7.78
C ARG A 30 -14.01 -12.15 -9.18
N GLU A 31 -14.93 -11.85 -10.09
CA GLU A 31 -14.87 -12.36 -11.47
C GLU A 31 -13.59 -11.92 -12.19
N TYR A 32 -13.15 -10.69 -11.95
CA TYR A 32 -11.90 -10.18 -12.52
C TYR A 32 -10.69 -11.00 -12.06
N TYR A 33 -10.53 -11.23 -10.77
CA TYR A 33 -9.38 -11.96 -10.24
C TYR A 33 -9.45 -13.47 -10.50
N GLU A 34 -10.63 -14.08 -10.41
CA GLU A 34 -10.82 -15.50 -10.71
C GLU A 34 -10.67 -15.79 -12.21
N GLY A 35 -11.08 -14.87 -13.06
CA GLY A 35 -10.94 -14.97 -14.52
C GLY A 35 -9.53 -14.65 -15.04
N CYS A 36 -8.71 -13.93 -14.28
CA CYS A 36 -7.38 -13.49 -14.71
C CYS A 36 -6.27 -13.99 -13.78
N LYS A 37 -5.79 -15.22 -13.98
CA LYS A 37 -4.70 -15.83 -13.19
C LYS A 37 -3.45 -14.96 -13.03
N PRO A 38 -2.95 -14.26 -14.06
CA PRO A 38 -1.80 -13.36 -13.90
C PRO A 38 -2.04 -12.26 -12.86
N GLU A 39 -3.21 -11.60 -12.90
CA GLU A 39 -3.55 -10.52 -11.97
C GLU A 39 -3.78 -11.05 -10.54
N MET A 40 -4.46 -12.19 -10.39
CA MET A 40 -4.55 -12.88 -9.10
C MET A 40 -3.16 -13.18 -8.53
N ASN A 41 -2.24 -13.69 -9.34
CA ASN A 41 -0.87 -13.99 -8.89
C ASN A 41 -0.09 -12.73 -8.51
N ARG A 42 -0.33 -11.60 -9.17
CA ARG A 42 0.26 -10.30 -8.81
C ARG A 42 -0.26 -9.84 -7.46
N LEU A 43 -1.58 -9.86 -7.27
CA LEU A 43 -2.21 -9.54 -5.98
C LEU A 43 -1.67 -10.42 -4.86
N LEU A 44 -1.60 -11.73 -5.07
CA LEU A 44 -1.09 -12.67 -4.07
C LEU A 44 0.38 -12.45 -3.71
N ARG A 45 1.22 -12.02 -4.64
CA ARG A 45 2.61 -11.64 -4.33
C ARG A 45 2.70 -10.35 -3.54
N HIS A 46 1.88 -9.35 -3.90
CA HIS A 46 1.81 -8.09 -3.18
C HIS A 46 1.40 -8.32 -1.72
N GLU A 47 0.25 -8.93 -1.53
CA GLU A 47 -0.32 -9.20 -0.20
C GLU A 47 0.47 -10.24 0.60
N GLY A 48 1.06 -11.21 -0.10
CA GLY A 48 1.98 -12.18 0.51
C GLY A 48 3.28 -11.52 1.00
N THR A 49 3.71 -10.41 0.39
CA THR A 49 4.82 -9.61 0.90
C THR A 49 4.43 -8.94 2.21
N HIS A 50 3.23 -8.33 2.30
CA HIS A 50 2.72 -7.77 3.54
C HIS A 50 2.57 -8.82 4.64
N THR A 51 2.11 -10.04 4.33
CA THR A 51 2.07 -11.14 5.32
C THR A 51 3.45 -11.38 5.91
N LYS A 52 4.51 -11.47 5.08
CA LYS A 52 5.88 -11.66 5.57
C LYS A 52 6.38 -10.47 6.40
N GLN A 53 6.06 -9.25 6.02
CA GLN A 53 6.38 -8.04 6.78
C GLN A 53 5.68 -8.03 8.14
N MET A 54 4.41 -8.46 8.20
CA MET A 54 3.67 -8.63 9.45
C MET A 54 4.30 -9.67 10.37
N GLU A 55 4.66 -10.84 9.82
CA GLU A 55 5.33 -11.91 10.57
C GLU A 55 6.68 -11.44 11.15
N GLU A 56 7.48 -10.70 10.35
CA GLU A 56 8.76 -10.12 10.77
C GLU A 56 8.64 -9.14 11.95
N MET A 57 7.51 -8.44 12.03
CA MET A 57 7.25 -7.39 13.01
C MET A 57 6.19 -7.76 14.05
N LEU A 58 5.93 -9.06 14.23
CA LEU A 58 4.94 -9.60 15.17
C LEU A 58 3.55 -8.97 14.99
N TYR A 59 3.14 -8.75 13.74
CA TYR A 59 1.87 -8.15 13.31
C TYR A 59 1.64 -6.73 13.84
N VAL A 60 1.51 -6.56 15.15
CA VAL A 60 1.25 -5.24 15.76
C VAL A 60 2.33 -4.23 15.44
N GLY A 61 3.60 -4.65 15.48
CA GLY A 61 4.73 -3.79 15.10
C GLY A 61 4.66 -3.32 13.66
N PHE A 62 4.19 -4.17 12.74
CA PHE A 62 3.97 -3.79 11.35
C PHE A 62 2.95 -2.66 11.22
N PHE A 63 1.78 -2.79 11.83
CA PHE A 63 0.74 -1.76 11.73
C PHE A 63 1.17 -0.43 12.34
N ILE A 64 1.89 -0.47 13.47
CA ILE A 64 2.45 0.74 14.10
C ILE A 64 3.47 1.41 13.17
N ALA A 65 4.45 0.66 12.67
CA ALA A 65 5.49 1.20 11.80
C ALA A 65 4.92 1.73 10.47
N TYR A 66 3.98 0.99 9.88
CA TYR A 66 3.27 1.39 8.67
C TYR A 66 2.52 2.72 8.87
N PHE A 67 1.75 2.82 9.97
CA PHE A 67 1.00 4.03 10.29
C PHE A 67 1.91 5.22 10.57
N VAL A 68 2.98 5.03 11.34
CA VAL A 68 3.96 6.10 11.64
C VAL A 68 4.64 6.57 10.37
N GLU A 69 5.11 5.65 9.52
CA GLU A 69 5.75 6.03 8.25
C GLU A 69 4.76 6.77 7.33
N TRP A 70 3.53 6.27 7.22
CA TRP A 70 2.48 6.95 6.46
C TRP A 70 2.23 8.36 6.96
N LEU A 71 2.06 8.54 8.28
CA LEU A 71 1.79 9.85 8.88
C LEU A 71 2.94 10.84 8.63
N VAL A 72 4.19 10.41 8.84
CA VAL A 72 5.38 11.23 8.57
C VAL A 72 5.41 11.68 7.10
N ARG A 73 5.12 10.77 6.17
CA ARG A 73 5.10 11.08 4.74
C ARG A 73 3.96 12.00 4.34
N VAL A 74 2.76 11.83 4.92
CA VAL A 74 1.63 12.75 4.69
C VAL A 74 1.99 14.15 5.16
N VAL A 75 2.49 14.30 6.37
CA VAL A 75 2.90 15.63 6.92
C VAL A 75 3.98 16.25 6.03
N TYR A 76 5.00 15.48 5.66
CA TYR A 76 6.07 15.95 4.78
C TYR A 76 5.52 16.42 3.42
N GLN A 77 4.64 15.65 2.79
CA GLN A 77 4.04 16.02 1.51
C GLN A 77 3.16 17.28 1.63
N LEU A 78 2.37 17.39 2.69
CA LEU A 78 1.55 18.59 2.93
C LEU A 78 2.41 19.85 3.10
N ILE A 79 3.57 19.74 3.74
CA ILE A 79 4.52 20.86 3.85
C ILE A 79 5.07 21.25 2.47
N LEU A 80 5.52 20.26 1.67
CA LEU A 80 6.06 20.52 0.32
C LEU A 80 5.02 21.18 -0.59
N ASP A 81 3.81 20.62 -0.60
CA ASP A 81 2.72 21.13 -1.43
C ASP A 81 2.26 22.52 -0.96
N GLY A 82 2.25 22.76 0.35
CA GLY A 82 1.97 24.09 0.93
C GLY A 82 3.02 25.13 0.52
N VAL A 83 4.30 24.80 0.59
CA VAL A 83 5.39 25.66 0.13
C VAL A 83 5.28 25.93 -1.37
N HIS A 84 4.94 24.90 -2.16
CA HIS A 84 4.72 25.07 -3.61
C HIS A 84 3.56 26.01 -3.91
N ALA A 85 2.43 25.86 -3.22
CA ALA A 85 1.25 26.73 -3.40
C ALA A 85 1.52 28.19 -3.03
N ILE A 86 2.38 28.44 -2.05
CA ILE A 86 2.82 29.82 -1.69
C ILE A 86 3.68 30.42 -2.80
N LYS A 87 4.61 29.64 -3.36
CA LYS A 87 5.52 30.09 -4.43
C LYS A 87 4.82 30.28 -5.77
N HIS A 88 3.72 29.56 -6.01
CA HIS A 88 2.98 29.56 -7.28
C HIS A 88 1.48 29.79 -7.05
N PRO A 89 1.07 31.04 -6.69
CA PRO A 89 -0.32 31.32 -6.31
C PRO A 89 -1.34 31.10 -7.43
N GLY A 90 -0.91 31.02 -8.69
CA GLY A 90 -1.76 30.70 -9.84
C GLY A 90 -2.13 29.21 -9.99
N SER A 91 -1.47 28.32 -9.26
CA SER A 91 -1.68 26.85 -9.35
C SER A 91 -2.50 26.27 -8.18
N ARG A 92 -3.41 27.07 -7.61
CA ARG A 92 -4.20 26.63 -6.44
C ARG A 92 -5.12 25.46 -6.79
N VAL A 93 -4.91 24.34 -6.13
CA VAL A 93 -5.79 23.16 -6.15
C VAL A 93 -6.82 23.28 -5.03
N PRO A 94 -8.07 22.83 -5.20
CA PRO A 94 -9.03 22.75 -4.11
C PRO A 94 -8.48 21.98 -2.91
N PHE A 95 -8.72 22.48 -1.69
CA PHE A 95 -8.14 21.92 -0.46
C PHE A 95 -8.41 20.42 -0.28
N GLY A 96 -9.62 19.94 -0.62
CA GLY A 96 -9.95 18.52 -0.55
C GLY A 96 -9.10 17.66 -1.49
N ARG A 97 -8.84 18.13 -2.70
CA ARG A 97 -7.96 17.45 -3.66
C ARG A 97 -6.50 17.46 -3.20
N PHE A 98 -6.05 18.56 -2.66
CA PHE A 98 -4.72 18.71 -2.06
C PHE A 98 -4.44 17.63 -1.00
N ILE A 99 -5.39 17.39 -0.06
CA ILE A 99 -5.26 16.35 0.97
C ILE A 99 -5.27 14.95 0.34
N VAL A 100 -6.13 14.69 -0.63
CA VAL A 100 -6.22 13.38 -1.29
C VAL A 100 -4.92 13.07 -2.04
N ASP A 101 -4.39 14.03 -2.80
CA ASP A 101 -3.16 13.86 -3.57
C ASP A 101 -1.95 13.64 -2.64
N ALA A 102 -1.85 14.40 -1.54
CA ALA A 102 -0.81 14.22 -0.53
C ALA A 102 -0.88 12.83 0.14
N ASN A 103 -2.10 12.38 0.50
CA ASN A 103 -2.31 11.06 1.08
C ASN A 103 -1.92 9.93 0.10
N MET A 104 -2.34 10.02 -1.16
CA MET A 104 -2.00 9.02 -2.17
C MET A 104 -0.50 8.99 -2.46
N THR A 105 0.15 10.16 -2.56
CA THR A 105 1.60 10.26 -2.74
C THR A 105 2.33 9.64 -1.56
N ALA A 106 1.93 9.95 -0.32
CA ALA A 106 2.50 9.39 0.88
C ALA A 106 2.36 7.85 0.91
N TYR A 107 1.17 7.33 0.63
CA TYR A 107 0.91 5.89 0.53
C TYR A 107 1.86 5.20 -0.45
N TYR A 108 2.02 5.77 -1.65
CA TYR A 108 2.93 5.20 -2.67
C TYR A 108 4.40 5.22 -2.25
N GLN A 109 4.79 6.06 -1.31
CA GLN A 109 6.17 6.20 -0.84
C GLN A 109 6.49 5.33 0.39
N ILE A 110 5.50 4.75 1.07
CA ILE A 110 5.73 3.86 2.21
C ILE A 110 6.69 2.73 1.82
N SER A 111 7.71 2.49 2.64
CA SER A 111 8.76 1.50 2.36
C SER A 111 8.21 0.09 2.20
N PHE A 112 7.22 -0.28 3.01
CA PHE A 112 6.50 -1.55 2.94
C PHE A 112 5.78 -1.72 1.60
N GLU A 113 5.09 -0.68 1.13
CA GLU A 113 4.39 -0.65 -0.16
C GLU A 113 5.36 -0.71 -1.35
N ARG A 114 6.49 -0.02 -1.24
CA ARG A 114 7.52 -0.04 -2.28
C ARG A 114 8.13 -1.43 -2.45
N GLU A 115 8.40 -2.14 -1.36
CA GLU A 115 8.84 -3.53 -1.42
C GLU A 115 7.76 -4.43 -2.03
N ALA A 116 6.50 -4.32 -1.56
CA ALA A 116 5.39 -5.12 -2.05
C ALA A 116 5.19 -4.97 -3.56
N ARG A 117 5.28 -3.74 -4.09
CA ARG A 117 5.19 -3.50 -5.54
C ARG A 117 6.35 -4.09 -6.35
N VAL A 118 7.56 -4.14 -5.80
CA VAL A 118 8.69 -4.83 -6.46
C VAL A 118 8.43 -6.33 -6.49
N CYS A 119 7.94 -6.92 -5.41
CA CYS A 119 7.61 -8.33 -5.32
C CYS A 119 6.39 -8.69 -6.20
N GLU A 120 5.40 -7.82 -6.29
CA GLU A 120 4.24 -7.94 -7.18
C GLU A 120 4.66 -8.16 -8.63
N LYS A 121 5.56 -7.30 -9.12
CA LYS A 121 6.01 -7.30 -10.52
C LYS A 121 6.97 -8.45 -10.84
N SER A 122 7.71 -8.95 -9.85
CA SER A 122 8.75 -9.95 -10.05
C SER A 122 8.59 -11.17 -9.15
N PRO A 123 8.17 -12.33 -9.69
CA PRO A 123 8.14 -13.60 -8.94
C PRO A 123 9.51 -13.97 -8.34
N LYS A 124 10.61 -13.59 -9.02
CA LYS A 124 11.98 -13.83 -8.54
C LYS A 124 12.26 -12.97 -7.30
N ALA A 125 11.87 -11.69 -7.29
CA ALA A 125 12.03 -10.80 -6.14
C ALA A 125 11.24 -11.33 -4.93
N PHE A 126 9.99 -11.75 -5.12
CA PHE A 126 9.17 -12.33 -4.07
C PHE A 126 9.79 -13.59 -3.45
N ARG A 127 10.30 -14.53 -4.29
CA ARG A 127 10.94 -15.77 -3.80
C ARG A 127 12.28 -15.53 -3.11
N LYS A 128 13.06 -14.54 -3.56
CA LYS A 128 14.40 -14.20 -3.03
C LYS A 128 14.36 -13.07 -2.00
N ARG A 129 13.16 -12.70 -1.53
CA ARG A 129 12.99 -11.68 -0.51
C ARG A 129 13.76 -12.03 0.75
N LYS A 130 14.51 -11.06 1.28
CA LYS A 130 15.22 -11.20 2.56
C LYS A 130 14.37 -10.67 3.71
N LEU A 131 14.66 -11.12 4.93
CA LEU A 131 14.10 -10.55 6.15
C LEU A 131 14.36 -9.04 6.19
N TYR A 132 13.38 -8.27 6.63
CA TYR A 132 13.41 -6.80 6.70
C TYR A 132 13.80 -6.14 5.37
N GLY A 133 13.44 -6.76 4.25
CA GLY A 133 13.79 -6.28 2.91
C GLY A 133 13.22 -4.89 2.59
N TRP A 134 12.17 -4.45 3.30
CA TRP A 134 11.56 -3.12 3.20
C TRP A 134 12.49 -1.98 3.66
N VAL A 135 13.43 -2.24 4.58
CA VAL A 135 14.33 -1.22 5.15
C VAL A 135 15.12 -0.48 4.07
N LYS A 136 15.54 -1.16 3.00
CA LYS A 136 16.27 -0.52 1.89
C LYS A 136 15.44 0.51 1.10
N TYR A 137 14.13 0.54 1.29
CA TYR A 137 13.21 1.47 0.63
C TYR A 137 12.85 2.67 1.51
N ILE A 138 13.32 2.73 2.77
CA ILE A 138 13.25 3.93 3.60
C ILE A 138 14.20 4.97 2.98
N LYS A 139 13.65 6.04 2.43
CA LYS A 139 14.43 7.15 1.83
C LYS A 139 13.77 8.46 2.17
#